data_b6d8108481b062119991ee6447ae358a
#
_entry.id   b6d8108481b062119991ee6447ae358a
#
_cell.length_a   1.000
_cell.length_b   1.000
_cell.length_c   1.000
_cell.angle_alpha   90.00
_cell.angle_beta   90.00
_cell.angle_gamma   90.00
#
_symmetry.space_group_name_H-M   'P 1'
#
loop_
_entity.id
_entity.type
_entity.pdbx_description
1 polymer ?
#
loop_
_entity_poly.entity_id
_entity_poly.type
_entity_poly.pdbx_seq_one_letter_code
_entity_poly.pdbx_strand_id
1 'polypeptide(L)'
;MRYLTLIIIISSLFISLNCSFQATLFNKINKEKEGENLIISPLSIYQALSLAANGAKGKTLSEMLDTLENESLEELNKINLEIISIINQFSTIDIANAVMTKFTPLENFTKVLEQYLAPIEPLINVEQVNNWCSNKTHGKINKILDQLDPDAYMLILNAVYFKGVWSSKFKKSSTRQLPFYNFGTEEIKIDTMDQIEHFSYYGDKNVQAIRLPFNKDSMSAIIILPSKGTDINKFINGLFLSNNEYNKIIEGLKYSKVHLQLPKFEVNFEKELNDILIDLGMYSAFNVDADFSGLRKEGELYISKVIHKTYLKVNEEGTEAAAVTIVKVVESAMPEEDKIYNMKVNRPFLFMLKNKRLPEDHDMVFMAKIEKIE
;
A
#
# COMPACT_ATOMS: atom_id res chain seq x y z
N MET A 1 57.16 -29.61 12.99
CA MET A 1 56.30 -29.23 11.86
C MET A 1 54.82 -29.26 12.31
N ARG A 2 54.28 -28.11 12.63
CA ARG A 2 52.86 -27.99 13.00
C ARG A 2 52.13 -27.39 11.80
N TYR A 3 51.24 -28.18 11.22
CA TYR A 3 50.34 -27.70 10.18
C TYR A 3 49.23 -26.88 10.81
N LEU A 4 49.25 -25.58 10.56
CA LEU A 4 48.13 -24.68 10.87
C LEU A 4 47.09 -24.84 9.74
N THR A 5 46.00 -25.53 10.04
CA THR A 5 44.84 -25.60 9.15
C THR A 5 44.04 -24.31 9.27
N LEU A 6 44.20 -23.44 8.28
CA LEU A 6 43.42 -22.22 8.15
C LEU A 6 42.00 -22.57 7.70
N ILE A 7 41.06 -22.60 8.64
CA ILE A 7 39.64 -22.74 8.31
C ILE A 7 39.21 -21.35 7.83
N ILE A 8 39.12 -21.18 6.51
CA ILE A 8 38.44 -20.04 5.89
C ILE A 8 36.95 -20.27 6.08
N ILE A 9 36.38 -19.61 7.08
CA ILE A 9 34.94 -19.45 7.18
C ILE A 9 34.56 -18.48 6.06
N ILE A 10 34.15 -19.03 4.93
CA ILE A 10 33.42 -18.29 3.92
C ILE A 10 32.02 -18.05 4.53
N SER A 11 31.90 -16.98 5.30
CA SER A 11 30.59 -16.40 5.54
C SER A 11 30.07 -15.94 4.16
N SER A 12 29.30 -16.81 3.52
CA SER A 12 28.46 -16.39 2.42
C SER A 12 27.56 -15.25 2.95
N LEU A 13 27.99 -14.00 2.68
CA LEU A 13 27.07 -12.89 2.66
C LEU A 13 26.04 -13.25 1.55
N PHE A 14 25.01 -13.97 1.91
CA PHE A 14 23.74 -13.83 1.25
C PHE A 14 23.32 -12.40 1.56
N ILE A 15 23.67 -11.48 0.65
CA ILE A 15 22.93 -10.23 0.52
C ILE A 15 21.54 -10.75 0.11
N SER A 16 20.69 -10.99 1.10
CA SER A 16 19.28 -11.16 0.85
C SER A 16 18.87 -9.88 0.15
N LEU A 17 18.46 -10.01 -1.09
CA LEU A 17 17.72 -8.98 -1.81
C LEU A 17 16.38 -8.84 -1.07
N ASN A 18 16.40 -8.20 0.10
CA ASN A 18 15.20 -7.95 0.90
C ASN A 18 14.40 -6.85 0.22
N CYS A 19 13.71 -7.24 -0.85
CA CYS A 19 12.56 -6.51 -1.31
C CYS A 19 11.45 -6.88 -0.33
N SER A 20 10.96 -5.95 0.49
CA SER A 20 9.87 -6.24 1.44
C SER A 20 8.66 -6.83 0.71
N PHE A 21 7.86 -7.65 1.42
CA PHE A 21 6.58 -8.17 0.92
C PHE A 21 5.78 -7.09 0.18
N GLN A 22 5.74 -5.88 0.72
CA GLN A 22 5.03 -4.73 0.14
C GLN A 22 5.53 -4.39 -1.26
N ALA A 23 6.83 -4.30 -1.44
CA ALA A 23 7.47 -3.96 -2.72
C ALA A 23 7.36 -5.11 -3.73
N THR A 24 7.54 -6.34 -3.25
CA THR A 24 7.44 -7.56 -4.08
C THR A 24 6.03 -7.74 -4.62
N LEU A 25 5.01 -7.59 -3.76
CA LEU A 25 3.60 -7.65 -4.14
C LEU A 25 3.25 -6.57 -5.18
N PHE A 26 3.66 -5.31 -4.94
CA PHE A 26 3.41 -4.21 -5.86
C PHE A 26 4.05 -4.46 -7.23
N ASN A 27 5.29 -4.93 -7.27
CA ASN A 27 5.99 -5.27 -8.51
C ASN A 27 5.32 -6.41 -9.29
N LYS A 28 4.83 -7.44 -8.60
CA LYS A 28 4.11 -8.55 -9.24
C LYS A 28 2.83 -8.04 -9.91
N ILE A 29 2.02 -7.27 -9.19
CA ILE A 29 0.77 -6.70 -9.73
C ILE A 29 1.07 -5.72 -10.87
N ASN A 30 2.12 -4.90 -10.74
CA ASN A 30 2.52 -3.95 -11.78
C ASN A 30 2.84 -4.64 -13.12
N LYS A 31 3.48 -5.81 -13.10
CA LYS A 31 3.79 -6.58 -14.32
C LYS A 31 2.54 -7.07 -15.04
N GLU A 32 1.47 -7.39 -14.30
CA GLU A 32 0.20 -7.82 -14.90
C GLU A 32 -0.65 -6.64 -15.37
N LYS A 33 -0.38 -5.43 -14.89
CA LYS A 33 -1.18 -4.22 -15.09
C LYS A 33 -0.42 -3.13 -15.85
N GLU A 34 0.39 -3.52 -16.84
CA GLU A 34 1.02 -2.56 -17.77
C GLU A 34 -0.05 -1.81 -18.56
N GLY A 35 0.08 -0.48 -18.66
CA GLY A 35 -0.89 0.37 -19.34
C GLY A 35 -2.14 0.71 -18.51
N GLU A 36 -2.21 0.29 -17.25
CA GLU A 36 -3.33 0.60 -16.36
C GLU A 36 -2.84 1.34 -15.11
N ASN A 37 -3.71 2.17 -14.53
CA ASN A 37 -3.48 2.68 -13.19
C ASN A 37 -3.56 1.52 -12.19
N LEU A 38 -2.69 1.57 -11.21
CA LEU A 38 -2.61 0.58 -10.15
C LEU A 38 -2.61 1.30 -8.82
N ILE A 39 -3.43 0.84 -7.88
CA ILE A 39 -3.34 1.23 -6.48
C ILE A 39 -3.61 0.05 -5.57
N ILE A 40 -2.74 -0.22 -4.64
CA ILE A 40 -2.93 -1.22 -3.59
C ILE A 40 -2.59 -0.66 -2.22
N SER A 41 -3.10 -1.32 -1.19
CA SER A 41 -2.65 -1.14 0.19
C SER A 41 -1.90 -2.41 0.64
N PRO A 42 -0.59 -2.46 0.48
CA PRO A 42 0.18 -3.65 0.86
C PRO A 42 0.06 -3.97 2.34
N LEU A 43 0.03 -2.93 3.19
CA LEU A 43 -0.16 -3.07 4.63
C LEU A 43 -1.45 -3.80 4.98
N SER A 44 -2.53 -3.42 4.33
CA SER A 44 -3.85 -3.98 4.58
C SER A 44 -3.96 -5.43 4.07
N ILE A 45 -3.35 -5.75 2.92
CA ILE A 45 -3.23 -7.12 2.42
C ILE A 45 -2.40 -7.98 3.39
N TYR A 46 -1.27 -7.46 3.87
CA TYR A 46 -0.45 -8.12 4.88
C TYR A 46 -1.28 -8.49 6.12
N GLN A 47 -2.05 -7.56 6.66
CA GLN A 47 -2.90 -7.79 7.82
C GLN A 47 -3.99 -8.85 7.57
N ALA A 48 -4.65 -8.81 6.40
CA ALA A 48 -5.68 -9.78 6.03
C ALA A 48 -5.12 -11.20 5.90
N LEU A 49 -3.95 -11.34 5.28
CA LEU A 49 -3.26 -12.63 5.15
C LEU A 49 -2.72 -13.13 6.49
N SER A 50 -2.20 -12.22 7.33
CA SER A 50 -1.75 -12.55 8.70
C SER A 50 -2.90 -13.09 9.55
N LEU A 51 -4.08 -12.53 9.38
CA LEU A 51 -5.29 -13.01 10.04
C LEU A 51 -5.60 -14.45 9.63
N ALA A 52 -5.57 -14.76 8.34
CA ALA A 52 -5.79 -16.11 7.81
C ALA A 52 -4.71 -17.11 8.27
N ALA A 53 -3.45 -16.69 8.34
CA ALA A 53 -2.33 -17.51 8.80
C ALA A 53 -2.52 -18.06 10.21
N ASN A 54 -3.26 -17.35 11.08
CA ASN A 54 -3.61 -17.83 12.42
C ASN A 54 -4.52 -19.07 12.42
N GLY A 55 -5.22 -19.31 11.32
CA GLY A 55 -6.01 -20.52 11.12
C GLY A 55 -5.27 -21.65 10.44
N ALA A 56 -4.12 -21.38 9.85
CA ALA A 56 -3.31 -22.33 9.10
C ALA A 56 -2.44 -23.21 10.01
N LYS A 57 -2.06 -24.38 9.52
CA LYS A 57 -1.13 -25.33 10.16
C LYS A 57 -0.15 -25.92 9.14
N GLY A 58 0.87 -26.59 9.65
CA GLY A 58 1.81 -27.38 8.85
C GLY A 58 2.40 -26.60 7.68
N LYS A 59 2.36 -27.20 6.49
CA LYS A 59 2.91 -26.62 5.27
C LYS A 59 2.21 -25.33 4.85
N THR A 60 0.88 -25.27 4.98
CA THR A 60 0.10 -24.07 4.66
C THR A 60 0.56 -22.87 5.49
N LEU A 61 0.76 -23.05 6.79
CA LEU A 61 1.28 -22.00 7.66
C LEU A 61 2.70 -21.59 7.29
N SER A 62 3.59 -22.57 7.02
CA SER A 62 4.98 -22.27 6.63
C SER A 62 5.04 -21.44 5.36
N GLU A 63 4.32 -21.82 4.30
CA GLU A 63 4.28 -21.06 3.06
C GLU A 63 3.72 -19.64 3.24
N MET A 64 2.72 -19.48 4.11
CA MET A 64 2.16 -18.15 4.43
C MET A 64 3.18 -17.29 5.19
N LEU A 65 3.86 -17.86 6.20
CA LEU A 65 4.88 -17.15 6.97
C LEU A 65 6.06 -16.74 6.08
N ASP A 66 6.56 -17.65 5.24
CA ASP A 66 7.66 -17.39 4.32
C ASP A 66 7.30 -16.24 3.36
N THR A 67 6.09 -16.24 2.80
CA THR A 67 5.62 -15.18 1.89
C THR A 67 5.44 -13.85 2.62
N LEU A 68 5.01 -13.86 3.87
CA LEU A 68 4.83 -12.67 4.71
C LEU A 68 6.14 -12.25 5.42
N GLU A 69 7.25 -12.95 5.13
CA GLU A 69 8.60 -12.65 5.66
C GLU A 69 8.66 -12.67 7.20
N ASN A 70 8.04 -13.68 7.81
CA ASN A 70 8.04 -13.88 9.25
C ASN A 70 8.55 -15.28 9.63
N GLU A 71 9.35 -15.34 10.69
CA GLU A 71 9.92 -16.60 11.17
C GLU A 71 8.90 -17.46 11.93
N SER A 72 7.89 -16.84 12.53
CA SER A 72 6.89 -17.51 13.34
C SER A 72 5.55 -16.79 13.38
N LEU A 73 4.49 -17.53 13.75
CA LEU A 73 3.17 -16.96 13.98
C LEU A 73 3.15 -15.98 15.16
N GLU A 74 4.01 -16.19 16.16
CA GLU A 74 4.15 -15.31 17.31
C GLU A 74 4.72 -13.94 16.87
N GLU A 75 5.77 -13.94 16.07
CA GLU A 75 6.36 -12.71 15.51
C GLU A 75 5.38 -11.98 14.60
N LEU A 76 4.73 -12.70 13.68
CA LEU A 76 3.69 -12.17 12.81
C LEU A 76 2.60 -11.44 13.62
N ASN A 77 2.10 -12.08 14.68
CA ASN A 77 1.07 -11.50 15.54
C ASN A 77 1.58 -10.28 16.32
N LYS A 78 2.80 -10.32 16.83
CA LYS A 78 3.42 -9.20 17.54
C LYS A 78 3.50 -7.97 16.64
N ILE A 79 3.99 -8.12 15.40
CA ILE A 79 4.08 -7.04 14.42
C ILE A 79 2.68 -6.49 14.09
N ASN A 80 1.70 -7.37 13.84
CA ASN A 80 0.35 -6.93 13.52
C ASN A 80 -0.34 -6.20 14.68
N LEU A 81 -0.16 -6.64 15.93
CA LEU A 81 -0.72 -5.95 17.10
C LEU A 81 -0.09 -4.56 17.29
N GLU A 82 1.22 -4.41 17.01
CA GLU A 82 1.88 -3.11 16.99
C GLU A 82 1.27 -2.21 15.91
N ILE A 83 1.15 -2.70 14.68
CA ILE A 83 0.53 -1.98 13.55
C ILE A 83 -0.89 -1.54 13.91
N ILE A 84 -1.73 -2.44 14.42
CA ILE A 84 -3.11 -2.15 14.82
C ILE A 84 -3.15 -1.09 15.92
N SER A 85 -2.30 -1.20 16.94
CA SER A 85 -2.19 -0.20 18.01
C SER A 85 -1.86 1.19 17.48
N ILE A 86 -1.01 1.29 16.47
CA ILE A 86 -0.63 2.55 15.85
C ILE A 86 -1.77 3.07 14.96
N ILE A 87 -2.36 2.22 14.10
CA ILE A 87 -3.41 2.62 13.16
C ILE A 87 -4.67 3.10 13.88
N ASN A 88 -5.07 2.44 14.97
CA ASN A 88 -6.24 2.84 15.75
C ASN A 88 -6.14 4.23 16.40
N GLN A 89 -4.94 4.79 16.45
CA GLN A 89 -4.75 6.18 16.89
C GLN A 89 -4.96 7.17 15.74
N PHE A 90 -5.12 6.69 14.50
CA PHE A 90 -5.29 7.53 13.34
C PHE A 90 -6.76 7.84 13.08
N SER A 91 -7.02 9.05 12.62
CA SER A 91 -8.35 9.50 12.18
C SER A 91 -8.45 9.64 10.66
N THR A 92 -7.39 9.27 9.95
CA THR A 92 -7.24 9.51 8.51
C THR A 92 -7.31 8.25 7.68
N ILE A 93 -7.24 7.08 8.31
CA ILE A 93 -7.23 5.80 7.62
C ILE A 93 -8.22 4.84 8.26
N ASP A 94 -9.02 4.20 7.42
CA ASP A 94 -9.89 3.10 7.80
C ASP A 94 -9.45 1.85 7.04
N ILE A 95 -8.85 0.90 7.75
CA ILE A 95 -8.53 -0.42 7.23
C ILE A 95 -9.58 -1.39 7.78
N ALA A 96 -10.31 -2.01 6.88
CA ALA A 96 -11.30 -3.00 7.23
C ALA A 96 -10.92 -4.36 6.64
N ASN A 97 -10.61 -5.29 7.55
CA ASN A 97 -10.37 -6.68 7.23
C ASN A 97 -11.53 -7.52 7.76
N ALA A 98 -11.96 -8.52 7.01
CA ALA A 98 -12.88 -9.53 7.49
C ALA A 98 -12.53 -10.90 6.94
N VAL A 99 -12.71 -11.91 7.76
CA VAL A 99 -12.82 -13.30 7.32
C VAL A 99 -14.31 -13.67 7.38
N MET A 100 -14.88 -13.90 6.21
CA MET A 100 -16.28 -14.36 6.10
C MET A 100 -16.30 -15.86 5.87
N THR A 101 -17.08 -16.59 6.67
CA THR A 101 -17.15 -18.05 6.63
C THR A 101 -18.58 -18.58 6.61
N LYS A 102 -18.81 -19.72 5.94
CA LYS A 102 -20.09 -20.48 6.02
C LYS A 102 -20.17 -21.39 7.24
N PHE A 103 -19.25 -21.30 8.16
CA PHE A 103 -19.16 -22.11 9.38
C PHE A 103 -18.77 -21.25 10.58
N THR A 104 -19.00 -21.76 11.79
CA THR A 104 -18.52 -21.11 13.01
C THR A 104 -17.07 -21.52 13.26
N PRO A 105 -16.10 -20.58 13.25
CA PRO A 105 -14.71 -20.88 13.54
C PRO A 105 -14.48 -21.34 14.98
N LEU A 106 -13.36 -22.01 15.21
CA LEU A 106 -12.95 -22.45 16.54
C LEU A 106 -12.70 -21.26 17.48
N GLU A 107 -12.99 -21.46 18.76
CA GLU A 107 -12.86 -20.41 19.79
C GLU A 107 -11.45 -19.77 19.87
N ASN A 108 -10.39 -20.58 19.68
CA ASN A 108 -9.03 -20.04 19.68
C ASN A 108 -8.79 -19.06 18.54
N PHE A 109 -9.35 -19.33 17.37
CA PHE A 109 -9.26 -18.40 16.24
C PHE A 109 -10.11 -17.15 16.48
N THR A 110 -11.29 -17.29 17.06
CA THR A 110 -12.14 -16.15 17.43
C THR A 110 -11.42 -15.17 18.36
N LYS A 111 -10.66 -15.67 19.34
CA LYS A 111 -9.85 -14.82 20.22
C LYS A 111 -8.76 -14.03 19.48
N VAL A 112 -8.16 -14.62 18.45
CA VAL A 112 -7.19 -13.90 17.60
C VAL A 112 -7.90 -12.80 16.81
N LEU A 113 -9.08 -13.08 16.25
CA LEU A 113 -9.86 -12.07 15.52
C LEU A 113 -10.21 -10.86 16.40
N GLU A 114 -10.55 -11.09 17.67
CA GLU A 114 -10.79 -10.01 18.63
C GLU A 114 -9.55 -9.14 18.83
N GLN A 115 -8.36 -9.73 18.93
CA GLN A 115 -7.10 -9.00 19.04
C GLN A 115 -6.78 -8.19 17.79
N TYR A 116 -7.12 -8.72 16.61
CA TYR A 116 -6.96 -8.04 15.33
C TYR A 116 -8.07 -7.01 15.04
N LEU A 117 -9.03 -6.87 15.94
CA LEU A 117 -10.23 -6.02 15.74
C LEU A 117 -10.97 -6.34 14.44
N ALA A 118 -10.86 -7.57 13.99
CA ALA A 118 -11.49 -8.05 12.78
C ALA A 118 -12.74 -8.86 13.15
N PRO A 119 -13.95 -8.44 12.74
CA PRO A 119 -15.14 -9.20 13.01
C PRO A 119 -15.15 -10.50 12.21
N ILE A 120 -15.69 -11.57 12.83
CA ILE A 120 -16.16 -12.73 12.07
C ILE A 120 -17.52 -12.35 11.51
N GLU A 121 -17.63 -12.45 10.20
CA GLU A 121 -18.89 -12.23 9.51
C GLU A 121 -19.35 -13.54 8.86
N PRO A 122 -20.63 -13.90 8.99
CA PRO A 122 -21.14 -15.06 8.26
C PRO A 122 -21.11 -14.79 6.76
N LEU A 123 -20.70 -15.77 5.96
CA LEU A 123 -20.76 -15.71 4.51
C LEU A 123 -22.16 -16.17 4.04
N ILE A 124 -23.07 -15.24 3.79
CA ILE A 124 -24.47 -15.54 3.45
C ILE A 124 -24.69 -15.40 1.94
N ASN A 125 -24.44 -14.22 1.38
CA ASN A 125 -24.68 -13.91 -0.02
C ASN A 125 -23.85 -12.70 -0.49
N VAL A 126 -23.87 -12.43 -1.79
CA VAL A 126 -23.16 -11.32 -2.43
C VAL A 126 -23.57 -9.96 -1.88
N GLU A 127 -24.85 -9.76 -1.63
CA GLU A 127 -25.38 -8.47 -1.15
C GLU A 127 -24.81 -8.13 0.22
N GLN A 128 -24.74 -9.10 1.14
CA GLN A 128 -24.13 -8.89 2.46
C GLN A 128 -22.64 -8.52 2.35
N VAL A 129 -21.89 -9.21 1.50
CA VAL A 129 -20.46 -8.93 1.25
C VAL A 129 -20.28 -7.50 0.73
N ASN A 130 -21.08 -7.10 -0.26
CA ASN A 130 -21.04 -5.77 -0.85
C ASN A 130 -21.46 -4.68 0.15
N ASN A 131 -22.51 -4.92 0.93
CA ASN A 131 -22.96 -3.99 1.97
C ASN A 131 -21.91 -3.79 3.06
N TRP A 132 -21.23 -4.86 3.47
CA TRP A 132 -20.12 -4.77 4.41
C TRP A 132 -19.02 -3.84 3.86
N CYS A 133 -18.59 -4.05 2.63
CA CYS A 133 -17.56 -3.23 1.98
C CYS A 133 -17.98 -1.77 1.85
N SER A 134 -19.22 -1.51 1.40
CA SER A 134 -19.77 -0.16 1.27
C SER A 134 -19.79 0.56 2.62
N ASN A 135 -20.24 -0.09 3.67
CA ASN A 135 -20.28 0.49 5.02
C ASN A 135 -18.89 0.83 5.54
N LYS A 136 -17.91 -0.07 5.33
CA LYS A 136 -16.52 0.13 5.78
C LYS A 136 -15.75 1.18 4.99
N THR A 137 -16.20 1.49 3.79
CA THR A 137 -15.57 2.50 2.91
C THR A 137 -16.42 3.76 2.72
N HIS A 138 -17.36 4.01 3.61
CA HIS A 138 -18.25 5.19 3.57
C HIS A 138 -18.95 5.39 2.23
N GLY A 139 -19.36 4.29 1.60
CA GLY A 139 -20.04 4.30 0.30
C GLY A 139 -19.12 4.54 -0.91
N LYS A 140 -17.80 4.53 -0.74
CA LYS A 140 -16.86 4.71 -1.86
C LYS A 140 -16.67 3.45 -2.67
N ILE A 141 -16.77 2.29 -2.03
CA ILE A 141 -16.70 1.00 -2.66
C ILE A 141 -18.03 0.28 -2.43
N ASN A 142 -18.95 0.41 -3.37
CA ASN A 142 -20.31 -0.15 -3.23
C ASN A 142 -20.40 -1.62 -3.64
N LYS A 143 -19.40 -2.14 -4.34
CA LYS A 143 -19.39 -3.51 -4.84
C LYS A 143 -17.98 -4.04 -4.84
N ILE A 144 -17.76 -5.19 -4.19
CA ILE A 144 -16.48 -5.89 -4.12
C ILE A 144 -16.57 -7.27 -4.76
N LEU A 145 -17.78 -7.79 -4.97
CA LEU A 145 -18.03 -9.11 -5.50
C LEU A 145 -19.26 -9.10 -6.43
N ASP A 146 -19.12 -9.69 -7.62
CA ASP A 146 -20.23 -9.87 -8.57
C ASP A 146 -21.05 -11.11 -8.28
N GLN A 147 -20.37 -12.21 -7.98
CA GLN A 147 -20.97 -13.51 -7.73
C GLN A 147 -20.23 -14.19 -6.57
N LEU A 148 -20.96 -14.91 -5.76
CA LEU A 148 -20.42 -15.79 -4.75
C LEU A 148 -20.42 -17.22 -5.29
N ASP A 149 -19.25 -17.84 -5.31
CA ASP A 149 -19.13 -19.24 -5.64
C ASP A 149 -19.93 -20.05 -4.62
N PRO A 150 -20.88 -20.92 -5.06
CA PRO A 150 -21.62 -21.79 -4.17
C PRO A 150 -20.72 -22.65 -3.26
N ASP A 151 -19.55 -23.01 -3.74
CA ASP A 151 -18.57 -23.84 -3.03
C ASP A 151 -17.57 -23.02 -2.22
N ALA A 152 -17.66 -21.69 -2.22
CA ALA A 152 -16.82 -20.84 -1.37
C ALA A 152 -17.24 -21.01 0.10
N TYR A 153 -16.33 -21.48 0.94
CA TYR A 153 -16.52 -21.61 2.39
C TYR A 153 -15.87 -20.48 3.18
N MET A 154 -14.84 -19.83 2.62
CA MET A 154 -14.10 -18.76 3.26
C MET A 154 -13.68 -17.69 2.25
N LEU A 155 -13.97 -16.44 2.57
CA LEU A 155 -13.48 -15.27 1.85
C LEU A 155 -12.65 -14.40 2.78
N ILE A 156 -11.56 -13.90 2.26
CA ILE A 156 -10.77 -12.84 2.91
C ILE A 156 -11.07 -11.54 2.18
N LEU A 157 -11.64 -10.59 2.90
CA LEU A 157 -12.00 -9.28 2.37
C LEU A 157 -11.11 -8.22 2.98
N ASN A 158 -10.66 -7.36 2.12
CA ASN A 158 -9.82 -6.23 2.47
C ASN A 158 -10.32 -4.98 1.76
N ALA A 159 -10.76 -4.00 2.53
CA ALA A 159 -11.22 -2.71 2.04
C ALA A 159 -10.49 -1.59 2.78
N VAL A 160 -9.95 -0.64 2.03
CA VAL A 160 -9.16 0.46 2.61
C VAL A 160 -9.65 1.78 2.09
N TYR A 161 -9.83 2.70 3.01
CA TYR A 161 -10.20 4.07 2.75
C TYR A 161 -9.23 5.03 3.45
N PHE A 162 -8.75 6.04 2.73
CA PHE A 162 -7.86 7.05 3.28
C PHE A 162 -8.42 8.46 3.06
N LYS A 163 -8.43 9.25 4.14
CA LYS A 163 -8.88 10.64 4.17
C LYS A 163 -7.88 11.51 4.89
N GLY A 164 -6.95 12.09 4.17
CA GLY A 164 -5.95 13.01 4.71
C GLY A 164 -6.10 14.44 4.20
N VAL A 165 -5.82 15.41 5.05
CA VAL A 165 -5.79 16.83 4.70
C VAL A 165 -4.34 17.29 4.63
N TRP A 166 -3.94 17.90 3.51
CA TRP A 166 -2.57 18.40 3.35
C TRP A 166 -2.17 19.37 4.48
N SER A 167 -0.97 19.29 4.98
CA SER A 167 -0.42 20.27 5.91
C SER A 167 -0.34 21.67 5.25
N SER A 168 0.03 21.69 3.98
CA SER A 168 -0.03 22.88 3.11
C SER A 168 -1.02 22.61 1.99
N LYS A 169 -2.26 23.11 2.15
CA LYS A 169 -3.33 22.95 1.15
C LYS A 169 -3.05 23.75 -0.10
N PHE A 170 -3.45 23.21 -1.23
CA PHE A 170 -3.45 23.98 -2.49
C PHE A 170 -4.64 24.95 -2.50
N LYS A 171 -4.42 26.13 -3.07
CA LYS A 171 -5.50 27.10 -3.28
C LYS A 171 -6.30 26.68 -4.52
N LYS A 172 -7.62 26.52 -4.38
CA LYS A 172 -8.52 26.20 -5.52
C LYS A 172 -8.39 27.21 -6.66
N SER A 173 -8.17 28.48 -6.34
CA SER A 173 -7.94 29.55 -7.33
C SER A 173 -6.63 29.41 -8.12
N SER A 174 -5.70 28.60 -7.67
CA SER A 174 -4.44 28.30 -8.36
C SER A 174 -4.50 27.02 -9.21
N THR A 175 -5.58 26.24 -9.11
CA THR A 175 -5.82 25.09 -9.98
C THR A 175 -6.15 25.53 -11.40
N ARG A 176 -5.46 24.97 -12.38
CA ARG A 176 -5.59 25.31 -13.81
C ARG A 176 -5.56 24.08 -14.68
N GLN A 177 -6.15 24.17 -15.87
CA GLN A 177 -6.05 23.16 -16.91
C GLN A 177 -4.65 23.19 -17.52
N LEU A 178 -3.81 22.21 -17.19
CA LEU A 178 -2.43 22.06 -17.69
C LEU A 178 -2.26 20.74 -18.43
N PRO A 179 -1.27 20.62 -19.32
CA PRO A 179 -0.98 19.38 -20.02
C PRO A 179 -0.54 18.27 -19.07
N PHE A 180 -1.13 17.09 -19.25
CA PHE A 180 -0.65 15.82 -18.71
C PHE A 180 -0.49 14.82 -19.85
N TYR A 181 0.57 14.05 -19.85
CA TYR A 181 0.92 13.10 -20.92
C TYR A 181 0.61 11.68 -20.44
N ASN A 182 -0.61 11.19 -20.74
CA ASN A 182 -0.99 9.80 -20.50
C ASN A 182 -0.02 8.86 -21.19
N PHE A 183 0.39 7.80 -20.50
CA PHE A 183 1.41 6.85 -20.96
C PHE A 183 2.75 7.51 -21.37
N GLY A 184 2.96 8.76 -20.96
CA GLY A 184 4.13 9.56 -21.31
C GLY A 184 4.07 10.24 -22.68
N THR A 185 3.02 10.04 -23.49
CA THR A 185 2.94 10.48 -24.89
C THR A 185 1.63 11.17 -25.26
N GLU A 186 0.49 10.75 -24.71
CA GLU A 186 -0.83 11.28 -25.07
C GLU A 186 -1.16 12.53 -24.24
N GLU A 187 -1.11 13.69 -24.88
CA GLU A 187 -1.41 14.96 -24.20
C GLU A 187 -2.92 15.14 -23.98
N ILE A 188 -3.27 15.34 -22.72
CA ILE A 188 -4.60 15.82 -22.30
C ILE A 188 -4.46 17.07 -21.44
N LYS A 189 -5.55 17.84 -21.28
CA LYS A 189 -5.62 18.93 -20.32
C LYS A 189 -6.38 18.47 -19.07
N ILE A 190 -5.80 18.70 -17.91
CA ILE A 190 -6.37 18.26 -16.64
C ILE A 190 -6.22 19.33 -15.55
N ASP A 191 -7.13 19.33 -14.61
CA ASP A 191 -7.04 20.17 -13.41
C ASP A 191 -5.75 19.85 -12.65
N THR A 192 -4.84 20.82 -12.66
CA THR A 192 -3.54 20.71 -12.00
C THR A 192 -3.44 21.76 -10.91
N MET A 193 -3.24 21.30 -9.69
CA MET A 193 -3.01 22.11 -8.51
C MET A 193 -1.61 22.73 -8.55
N ASP A 194 -1.46 23.97 -8.12
CA ASP A 194 -0.22 24.74 -8.24
C ASP A 194 0.06 25.48 -6.92
N GLN A 195 1.29 25.30 -6.38
CA GLN A 195 1.76 26.06 -5.23
C GLN A 195 3.28 26.16 -5.17
N ILE A 196 3.77 27.18 -4.50
CA ILE A 196 5.18 27.33 -4.12
C ILE A 196 5.26 27.27 -2.59
N GLU A 197 5.94 26.26 -2.06
CA GLU A 197 6.06 26.04 -0.64
C GLU A 197 7.34 25.24 -0.34
N HIS A 198 7.69 25.09 0.94
CA HIS A 198 8.82 24.28 1.37
C HIS A 198 8.40 22.83 1.62
N PHE A 199 9.05 21.91 0.90
CA PHE A 199 8.84 20.46 1.00
C PHE A 199 10.19 19.73 1.08
N SER A 200 10.16 18.49 1.55
CA SER A 200 11.29 17.59 1.36
C SER A 200 11.33 17.15 -0.10
N TYR A 201 12.39 17.53 -0.80
CA TYR A 201 12.55 17.33 -2.25
C TYR A 201 13.88 16.66 -2.57
N TYR A 202 13.87 15.77 -3.55
CA TYR A 202 15.04 15.18 -4.19
C TYR A 202 14.94 15.35 -5.70
N GLY A 203 16.04 15.59 -6.38
CA GLY A 203 16.07 15.64 -7.84
C GLY A 203 17.45 15.40 -8.39
N ASP A 204 17.53 14.47 -9.35
CA ASP A 204 18.72 14.24 -10.18
C ASP A 204 18.31 14.20 -11.68
N LYS A 205 19.20 13.72 -12.57
CA LYS A 205 18.94 13.64 -14.00
C LYS A 205 17.87 12.60 -14.39
N ASN A 206 17.59 11.62 -13.53
CA ASN A 206 16.75 10.48 -13.82
C ASN A 206 15.38 10.57 -13.15
N VAL A 207 15.29 11.26 -12.00
CA VAL A 207 14.10 11.26 -11.15
C VAL A 207 13.98 12.52 -10.31
N GLN A 208 12.73 12.92 -10.05
CA GLN A 208 12.38 13.88 -9.01
C GLN A 208 11.47 13.20 -7.98
N ALA A 209 11.64 13.53 -6.71
CA ALA A 209 10.76 13.05 -5.65
C ALA A 209 10.42 14.18 -4.66
N ILE A 210 9.21 14.12 -4.10
CA ILE A 210 8.74 15.09 -3.12
C ILE A 210 7.93 14.38 -2.04
N ARG A 211 8.05 14.85 -0.79
CA ARG A 211 7.23 14.42 0.33
C ARG A 211 6.28 15.52 0.74
N LEU A 212 4.98 15.23 0.69
CA LEU A 212 3.89 16.11 1.08
C LEU A 212 3.27 15.61 2.38
N PRO A 213 3.45 16.29 3.52
CA PRO A 213 2.90 15.85 4.78
C PRO A 213 1.38 16.13 4.86
N PHE A 214 0.66 15.25 5.55
CA PHE A 214 -0.71 15.50 6.00
C PHE A 214 -0.72 16.09 7.42
N ASN A 215 -1.79 16.76 7.79
CA ASN A 215 -1.93 17.47 9.07
C ASN A 215 -1.87 16.58 10.31
N LYS A 216 -2.17 15.29 10.15
CA LYS A 216 -2.33 14.35 11.26
C LYS A 216 -1.63 13.03 10.98
N ASP A 217 -1.49 12.24 12.04
CA ASP A 217 -1.18 10.81 12.02
C ASP A 217 0.21 10.46 11.47
N SER A 218 1.13 11.44 11.38
CA SER A 218 2.48 11.22 10.84
C SER A 218 2.49 10.68 9.40
N MET A 219 1.39 10.88 8.67
CA MET A 219 1.23 10.46 7.29
C MET A 219 1.87 11.45 6.32
N SER A 220 2.39 10.94 5.24
CA SER A 220 2.85 11.74 4.10
C SER A 220 2.59 11.05 2.77
N ALA A 221 2.31 11.83 1.74
CA ALA A 221 2.42 11.34 0.36
C ALA A 221 3.85 11.52 -0.12
N ILE A 222 4.38 10.50 -0.80
CA ILE A 222 5.64 10.56 -1.53
C ILE A 222 5.30 10.41 -3.01
N ILE A 223 5.70 11.38 -3.81
CA ILE A 223 5.52 11.35 -5.26
C ILE A 223 6.90 11.16 -5.87
N ILE A 224 7.06 10.12 -6.71
CA ILE A 224 8.29 9.86 -7.47
C ILE A 224 7.96 9.98 -8.95
N LEU A 225 8.61 10.92 -9.62
CA LEU A 225 8.41 11.28 -11.01
C LEU A 225 9.66 10.95 -11.82
N PRO A 226 9.67 9.86 -12.60
CA PRO A 226 10.78 9.53 -13.50
C PRO A 226 11.01 10.62 -14.57
N SER A 227 12.20 10.69 -15.13
CA SER A 227 12.51 11.62 -16.22
C SER A 227 11.62 11.38 -17.44
N LYS A 228 11.46 12.42 -18.28
CA LYS A 228 10.65 12.31 -19.51
C LYS A 228 11.18 11.21 -20.42
N GLY A 229 10.27 10.39 -20.96
CA GLY A 229 10.58 9.26 -21.85
C GLY A 229 10.95 7.97 -21.12
N THR A 230 10.94 7.98 -19.79
CA THR A 230 11.15 6.75 -18.99
C THR A 230 9.85 5.92 -18.98
N ASP A 231 9.96 4.63 -19.28
CA ASP A 231 8.90 3.66 -19.08
C ASP A 231 8.67 3.47 -17.57
N ILE A 232 7.48 3.81 -17.10
CA ILE A 232 7.13 3.77 -15.68
C ILE A 232 7.19 2.34 -15.11
N ASN A 233 6.82 1.32 -15.90
CA ASN A 233 6.80 -0.06 -15.44
C ASN A 233 8.21 -0.60 -15.23
N LYS A 234 9.13 -0.30 -16.16
CA LYS A 234 10.55 -0.63 -16.01
C LYS A 234 11.20 0.14 -14.87
N PHE A 235 10.82 1.41 -14.70
CA PHE A 235 11.32 2.24 -13.60
C PHE A 235 10.91 1.65 -12.24
N ILE A 236 9.64 1.29 -12.06
CA ILE A 236 9.12 0.68 -10.83
C ILE A 236 9.84 -0.64 -10.53
N ASN A 237 9.97 -1.51 -11.54
CA ASN A 237 10.67 -2.77 -11.39
C ASN A 237 12.13 -2.55 -10.93
N GLY A 238 12.84 -1.59 -11.51
CA GLY A 238 14.20 -1.25 -11.10
C GLY A 238 14.29 -0.63 -9.71
N LEU A 239 13.32 0.23 -9.36
CA LEU A 239 13.29 0.95 -8.08
C LEU A 239 13.22 0.01 -6.88
N PHE A 240 12.43 -1.07 -6.98
CA PHE A 240 12.17 -1.99 -5.88
C PHE A 240 12.96 -3.31 -5.96
N LEU A 241 13.66 -3.59 -7.07
CA LEU A 241 14.51 -4.79 -7.18
C LEU A 241 15.78 -4.70 -6.33
N SER A 242 16.26 -3.48 -6.08
CA SER A 242 17.32 -3.23 -5.12
C SER A 242 16.88 -2.07 -4.23
N ASN A 243 16.85 -2.24 -2.93
CA ASN A 243 16.49 -1.18 -1.98
C ASN A 243 17.36 0.07 -2.14
N ASN A 244 18.51 -0.03 -2.85
CA ASN A 244 19.48 1.06 -2.99
C ASN A 244 18.92 2.30 -3.69
N GLU A 245 18.17 2.16 -4.81
CA GLU A 245 17.66 3.34 -5.52
C GLU A 245 16.50 3.99 -4.77
N TYR A 246 15.58 3.19 -4.21
CA TYR A 246 14.49 3.71 -3.39
C TYR A 246 15.03 4.42 -2.15
N ASN A 247 15.93 3.78 -1.38
CA ASN A 247 16.51 4.36 -0.18
C ASN A 247 17.30 5.62 -0.48
N LYS A 248 18.10 5.63 -1.55
CA LYS A 248 18.84 6.82 -2.01
C LYS A 248 17.90 8.01 -2.28
N ILE A 249 16.75 7.78 -2.89
CA ILE A 249 15.75 8.83 -3.14
C ILE A 249 15.17 9.33 -1.82
N ILE A 250 14.78 8.42 -0.92
CA ILE A 250 14.12 8.77 0.35
C ILE A 250 15.06 9.49 1.32
N GLU A 251 16.29 9.01 1.44
CA GLU A 251 17.33 9.61 2.27
C GLU A 251 17.86 10.94 1.69
N GLY A 252 17.81 11.05 0.36
CA GLY A 252 18.20 12.25 -0.37
C GLY A 252 17.18 13.40 -0.32
N LEU A 253 15.99 13.20 0.26
CA LEU A 253 14.97 14.23 0.40
C LEU A 253 15.42 15.34 1.36
N LYS A 254 15.61 16.57 0.84
CA LYS A 254 16.05 17.75 1.60
C LYS A 254 14.96 18.82 1.61
N TYR A 255 14.79 19.48 2.75
CA TYR A 255 13.86 20.60 2.89
C TYR A 255 14.25 21.72 1.94
N SER A 256 13.40 22.04 0.98
CA SER A 256 13.70 22.93 -0.14
C SER A 256 12.46 23.67 -0.58
N LYS A 257 12.63 24.88 -1.13
CA LYS A 257 11.54 25.64 -1.75
C LYS A 257 11.21 25.06 -3.13
N VAL A 258 9.97 24.61 -3.32
CA VAL A 258 9.53 23.90 -4.53
C VAL A 258 8.30 24.56 -5.13
N HIS A 259 8.36 24.86 -6.41
CA HIS A 259 7.18 25.13 -7.22
C HIS A 259 6.63 23.79 -7.73
N LEU A 260 5.55 23.33 -7.09
CA LEU A 260 4.90 22.07 -7.36
C LEU A 260 3.64 22.24 -8.20
N GLN A 261 3.56 21.51 -9.31
CA GLN A 261 2.36 21.31 -10.12
C GLN A 261 1.95 19.84 -10.02
N LEU A 262 0.81 19.56 -9.38
CA LEU A 262 0.29 18.21 -9.12
C LEU A 262 -1.11 18.05 -9.71
N PRO A 263 -1.36 17.11 -10.63
CA PRO A 263 -2.69 16.90 -11.18
C PRO A 263 -3.65 16.40 -10.10
N LYS A 264 -4.92 16.75 -10.22
CA LYS A 264 -6.01 16.08 -9.50
C LYS A 264 -6.25 14.74 -10.17
N PHE A 265 -6.44 13.70 -9.37
CA PHE A 265 -6.75 12.38 -9.91
C PHE A 265 -7.61 11.57 -8.96
N GLU A 266 -8.29 10.60 -9.54
CA GLU A 266 -9.09 9.63 -8.82
C GLU A 266 -8.82 8.24 -9.42
N VAL A 267 -8.58 7.25 -8.56
CA VAL A 267 -8.27 5.89 -8.98
C VAL A 267 -9.10 4.91 -8.17
N ASN A 268 -9.78 4.03 -8.87
CA ASN A 268 -10.41 2.83 -8.34
C ASN A 268 -9.63 1.62 -8.83
N PHE A 269 -9.39 0.67 -7.96
CA PHE A 269 -8.68 -0.54 -8.34
C PHE A 269 -9.29 -1.75 -7.64
N GLU A 270 -9.40 -2.84 -8.38
CA GLU A 270 -9.88 -4.12 -7.91
C GLU A 270 -9.01 -5.24 -8.46
N LYS A 271 -8.64 -6.17 -7.61
CA LYS A 271 -7.85 -7.34 -8.00
C LYS A 271 -8.16 -8.54 -7.11
N GLU A 272 -8.42 -9.68 -7.72
CA GLU A 272 -8.29 -10.98 -7.07
C GLU A 272 -6.80 -11.33 -7.00
N LEU A 273 -6.31 -11.69 -5.82
CA LEU A 273 -4.89 -11.85 -5.56
C LEU A 273 -4.41 -13.30 -5.55
N ASN A 274 -5.30 -14.28 -5.75
CA ASN A 274 -4.97 -15.70 -5.63
C ASN A 274 -3.73 -16.10 -6.43
N ASP A 275 -3.72 -15.85 -7.73
CA ASP A 275 -2.60 -16.25 -8.61
C ASP A 275 -1.30 -15.57 -8.21
N ILE A 276 -1.36 -14.29 -7.81
CA ILE A 276 -0.18 -13.55 -7.36
C ILE A 276 0.38 -14.11 -6.07
N LEU A 277 -0.48 -14.46 -5.11
CA LEU A 277 -0.07 -15.04 -3.82
C LEU A 277 0.48 -16.46 -3.99
N ILE A 278 -0.09 -17.25 -4.89
CA ILE A 278 0.44 -18.55 -5.30
C ILE A 278 1.84 -18.39 -5.89
N ASP A 279 2.02 -17.43 -6.80
CA ASP A 279 3.32 -17.10 -7.41
C ASP A 279 4.35 -16.56 -6.41
N LEU A 280 3.90 -15.99 -5.28
CA LEU A 280 4.75 -15.54 -4.18
C LEU A 280 5.09 -16.66 -3.20
N GLY A 281 4.48 -17.85 -3.34
CA GLY A 281 4.79 -19.02 -2.53
C GLY A 281 3.65 -19.58 -1.70
N MET A 282 2.49 -18.95 -1.60
CA MET A 282 1.33 -19.42 -0.84
C MET A 282 0.51 -20.47 -1.59
N TYR A 283 1.15 -21.50 -2.12
CA TYR A 283 0.47 -22.47 -2.96
C TYR A 283 -0.58 -23.30 -2.19
N SER A 284 -0.21 -23.84 -1.04
CA SER A 284 -1.07 -24.78 -0.29
C SER A 284 -2.37 -24.12 0.19
N ALA A 285 -2.35 -22.82 0.52
CA ALA A 285 -3.50 -22.12 1.07
C ALA A 285 -4.73 -22.05 0.13
N PHE A 286 -4.52 -22.23 -1.19
CA PHE A 286 -5.55 -22.05 -2.22
C PHE A 286 -6.03 -23.38 -2.85
N ASN A 287 -5.64 -24.52 -2.32
CA ASN A 287 -6.03 -25.82 -2.88
C ASN A 287 -6.51 -26.79 -1.80
N VAL A 288 -6.94 -28.00 -2.24
CA VAL A 288 -7.51 -29.02 -1.36
C VAL A 288 -6.53 -29.58 -0.31
N ASP A 289 -5.24 -29.39 -0.50
CA ASP A 289 -4.20 -29.79 0.46
C ASP A 289 -4.00 -28.76 1.58
N ALA A 290 -4.79 -27.68 1.60
CA ALA A 290 -4.71 -26.64 2.62
C ALA A 290 -5.04 -27.20 4.01
N ASP A 291 -4.20 -26.87 4.98
CA ASP A 291 -4.45 -27.18 6.38
C ASP A 291 -4.89 -25.93 7.14
N PHE A 292 -6.19 -25.70 7.22
CA PHE A 292 -6.82 -24.70 8.05
C PHE A 292 -7.53 -25.33 9.27
N SER A 293 -6.96 -26.39 9.83
CA SER A 293 -7.50 -27.07 11.01
C SER A 293 -7.50 -26.18 12.29
N GLY A 294 -6.83 -25.05 12.26
CA GLY A 294 -6.94 -24.01 13.28
C GLY A 294 -8.24 -23.19 13.21
N LEU A 295 -8.93 -23.22 12.07
CA LEU A 295 -10.25 -22.59 11.87
C LEU A 295 -11.40 -23.56 12.10
N ARG A 296 -11.28 -24.79 11.59
CA ARG A 296 -12.28 -25.83 11.62
C ARG A 296 -11.63 -27.21 11.68
N LYS A 297 -12.10 -28.08 12.57
CA LYS A 297 -11.49 -29.40 12.77
C LYS A 297 -11.78 -30.41 11.66
N GLU A 298 -12.91 -30.28 10.98
CA GLU A 298 -13.39 -31.28 10.04
C GLU A 298 -13.69 -30.65 8.66
N GLY A 299 -13.40 -31.43 7.61
CA GLY A 299 -13.61 -31.07 6.22
C GLY A 299 -12.46 -30.28 5.59
N GLU A 300 -12.37 -30.38 4.28
CA GLU A 300 -11.42 -29.63 3.47
C GLU A 300 -11.79 -28.14 3.49
N LEU A 301 -10.84 -27.29 3.80
CA LEU A 301 -11.01 -25.84 3.84
C LEU A 301 -9.81 -25.17 3.23
N TYR A 302 -10.03 -24.35 2.23
CA TYR A 302 -9.01 -23.52 1.58
C TYR A 302 -9.54 -22.10 1.34
N ILE A 303 -8.65 -21.17 1.06
CA ILE A 303 -9.01 -19.80 0.71
C ILE A 303 -9.60 -19.80 -0.71
N SER A 304 -10.90 -19.55 -0.85
CA SER A 304 -11.55 -19.49 -2.15
C SER A 304 -11.08 -18.26 -2.93
N LYS A 305 -11.10 -17.07 -2.29
CA LYS A 305 -10.66 -15.81 -2.89
C LYS A 305 -10.05 -14.87 -1.87
N VAL A 306 -9.02 -14.15 -2.31
CA VAL A 306 -8.49 -12.95 -1.68
C VAL A 306 -8.81 -11.78 -2.59
N ILE A 307 -9.73 -10.91 -2.18
CA ILE A 307 -10.18 -9.78 -2.99
C ILE A 307 -9.69 -8.49 -2.34
N HIS A 308 -8.93 -7.71 -3.10
CA HIS A 308 -8.46 -6.41 -2.70
C HIS A 308 -9.13 -5.32 -3.54
N LYS A 309 -9.73 -4.35 -2.87
CA LYS A 309 -10.34 -3.20 -3.52
C LYS A 309 -9.98 -1.91 -2.82
N THR A 310 -9.57 -0.92 -3.60
CA THR A 310 -9.09 0.37 -3.10
C THR A 310 -9.67 1.53 -3.89
N TYR A 311 -9.80 2.64 -3.19
CA TYR A 311 -10.19 3.93 -3.75
C TYR A 311 -9.26 5.02 -3.23
N LEU A 312 -8.76 5.87 -4.12
CA LEU A 312 -7.97 7.04 -3.79
C LEU A 312 -8.39 8.22 -4.65
N LYS A 313 -8.64 9.36 -4.01
CA LYS A 313 -8.89 10.63 -4.67
C LYS A 313 -7.94 11.69 -4.11
N VAL A 314 -7.25 12.42 -4.99
CA VAL A 314 -6.31 13.50 -4.64
C VAL A 314 -6.82 14.82 -5.20
N ASN A 315 -6.95 15.81 -4.32
CA ASN A 315 -7.42 17.17 -4.64
C ASN A 315 -6.73 18.23 -3.78
N GLU A 316 -7.16 19.47 -3.87
CA GLU A 316 -6.57 20.65 -3.19
C GLU A 316 -6.59 20.56 -1.68
N GLU A 317 -7.57 19.87 -1.10
CA GLU A 317 -7.70 19.70 0.35
C GLU A 317 -6.81 18.57 0.88
N GLY A 318 -6.54 17.56 0.03
CA GLY A 318 -5.85 16.32 0.38
C GLY A 318 -6.44 15.14 -0.37
N THR A 319 -6.67 14.04 0.35
CA THR A 319 -7.30 12.82 -0.19
C THR A 319 -8.75 12.70 0.26
N GLU A 320 -9.48 13.69 0.37
CA GLU A 320 -10.90 14.00 0.59
C GLU A 320 -11.09 15.20 1.53
N ALA A 321 -12.11 16.01 1.23
CA ALA A 321 -12.30 17.30 1.88
C ALA A 321 -12.90 17.17 3.29
N ALA A 322 -12.17 17.63 4.30
CA ALA A 322 -12.72 18.06 5.58
C ALA A 322 -12.24 19.48 5.84
N ALA A 323 -13.17 20.42 6.00
CA ALA A 323 -12.85 21.82 6.22
C ALA A 323 -12.25 22.04 7.62
N VAL A 324 -10.93 22.15 7.68
CA VAL A 324 -10.23 22.73 8.84
C VAL A 324 -9.22 23.72 8.30
N THR A 325 -9.44 25.00 8.55
CA THR A 325 -8.50 26.05 8.18
C THR A 325 -7.56 26.30 9.36
N ILE A 326 -6.29 25.92 9.22
CA ILE A 326 -5.22 26.33 10.14
C ILE A 326 -4.33 27.30 9.38
N VAL A 327 -4.33 28.56 9.75
CA VAL A 327 -3.41 29.57 9.25
C VAL A 327 -2.13 29.48 10.08
N LYS A 328 -1.04 28.99 9.49
CA LYS A 328 0.28 29.07 10.10
C LYS A 328 0.92 30.37 9.67
N VAL A 329 1.02 31.34 10.60
CA VAL A 329 1.85 32.53 10.42
C VAL A 329 3.26 32.17 10.86
N VAL A 330 4.21 32.22 9.92
CA VAL A 330 5.64 32.07 10.22
C VAL A 330 6.27 33.44 9.96
N GLU A 331 6.75 34.09 11.02
CA GLU A 331 7.65 35.23 10.89
C GLU A 331 9.00 34.70 10.37
N SER A 332 9.44 35.20 9.22
CA SER A 332 10.76 34.87 8.69
C SER A 332 11.65 36.11 8.69
N ALA A 333 12.83 35.97 9.30
CA ALA A 333 13.98 36.83 8.97
C ALA A 333 14.30 36.64 7.48
N MET A 334 14.68 37.73 6.79
CA MET A 334 15.04 37.71 5.36
C MET A 334 16.13 36.67 5.09
N PRO A 335 15.89 35.68 4.25
CA PRO A 335 16.91 34.73 3.81
C PRO A 335 17.48 35.18 2.45
N GLU A 336 18.75 34.81 2.18
CA GLU A 336 19.31 34.67 0.83
C GLU A 336 18.24 34.09 -0.12
N GLU A 337 18.23 34.52 -1.40
CA GLU A 337 17.26 34.03 -2.39
C GLU A 337 17.31 32.50 -2.48
N ASP A 338 16.36 31.84 -1.83
CA ASP A 338 16.25 30.39 -1.83
C ASP A 338 16.03 29.88 -3.26
N LYS A 339 16.92 29.02 -3.72
CA LYS A 339 16.77 28.35 -5.00
C LYS A 339 15.43 27.63 -5.07
N ILE A 340 14.56 28.02 -6.00
CA ILE A 340 13.27 27.37 -6.24
C ILE A 340 13.46 26.19 -7.20
N TYR A 341 13.14 25.00 -6.73
CA TYR A 341 13.08 23.81 -7.57
C TYR A 341 11.72 23.69 -8.24
N ASN A 342 11.68 23.30 -9.50
CA ASN A 342 10.42 23.10 -10.24
C ASN A 342 10.13 21.61 -10.38
N MET A 343 8.95 21.18 -9.91
CA MET A 343 8.44 19.81 -10.10
C MET A 343 7.06 19.87 -10.76
N LYS A 344 7.01 19.43 -12.02
CA LYS A 344 5.77 19.35 -12.82
C LYS A 344 5.38 17.89 -12.97
N VAL A 345 4.39 17.44 -12.20
CA VAL A 345 3.89 16.07 -12.26
C VAL A 345 2.90 15.98 -13.42
N ASN A 346 3.42 15.87 -14.63
CA ASN A 346 2.66 15.94 -15.88
C ASN A 346 2.81 14.71 -16.79
N ARG A 347 3.23 13.59 -16.25
CA ARG A 347 3.46 12.31 -16.93
C ARG A 347 3.37 11.17 -15.91
N PRO A 348 3.40 9.89 -16.32
CA PRO A 348 3.32 8.76 -15.39
C PRO A 348 4.23 8.89 -14.17
N PHE A 349 3.67 8.61 -12.99
CA PHE A 349 4.36 8.77 -11.72
C PHE A 349 3.92 7.73 -10.68
N LEU A 350 4.75 7.55 -9.65
CA LEU A 350 4.40 6.83 -8.45
C LEU A 350 3.85 7.79 -7.39
N PHE A 351 2.81 7.34 -6.69
CA PHE A 351 2.24 8.00 -5.54
C PHE A 351 2.15 6.99 -4.39
N MET A 352 2.78 7.29 -3.27
CA MET A 352 2.80 6.40 -2.11
C MET A 352 2.33 7.14 -0.86
N LEU A 353 1.53 6.50 -0.03
CA LEU A 353 1.20 6.98 1.31
C LEU A 353 2.04 6.22 2.32
N LYS A 354 2.86 6.95 3.06
CA LYS A 354 3.77 6.41 4.08
C LYS A 354 3.44 6.94 5.46
N ASN A 355 3.57 6.07 6.47
CA ASN A 355 3.46 6.49 7.86
C ASN A 355 4.75 6.16 8.62
N LYS A 356 5.46 7.19 9.10
CA LYS A 356 6.75 7.05 9.79
C LYS A 356 6.67 6.43 11.19
N ARG A 357 5.48 6.18 11.74
CA ARG A 357 5.28 5.53 13.06
C ARG A 357 5.18 4.02 12.94
N LEU A 358 4.84 3.52 11.75
CA LEU A 358 4.78 2.10 11.47
C LEU A 358 6.20 1.51 11.35
N PRO A 359 6.37 0.20 11.60
CA PRO A 359 7.61 -0.50 11.31
C PRO A 359 8.05 -0.26 9.86
N GLU A 360 9.35 -0.14 9.60
CA GLU A 360 9.88 0.31 8.30
C GLU A 360 9.42 -0.58 7.14
N ASP A 361 9.39 -1.89 7.32
CA ASP A 361 8.93 -2.84 6.31
C ASP A 361 7.42 -2.88 6.11
N HIS A 362 6.66 -2.14 6.94
CA HIS A 362 5.19 -2.07 6.93
C HIS A 362 4.65 -0.64 6.85
N ASP A 363 5.49 0.34 6.55
CA ASP A 363 5.14 1.75 6.58
C ASP A 363 4.45 2.28 5.31
N MET A 364 4.38 1.46 4.24
CA MET A 364 3.68 1.79 3.01
C MET A 364 2.20 1.43 3.11
N VAL A 365 1.39 2.43 3.41
CA VAL A 365 -0.06 2.26 3.57
C VAL A 365 -0.75 2.10 2.22
N PHE A 366 -0.36 2.91 1.22
CA PHE A 366 -0.77 2.77 -0.18
C PHE A 366 0.42 2.91 -1.11
N MET A 367 0.36 2.20 -2.21
CA MET A 367 1.26 2.35 -3.36
C MET A 367 0.43 2.43 -4.62
N ALA A 368 0.65 3.47 -5.41
CA ALA A 368 -0.07 3.70 -6.65
C ALA A 368 0.88 4.04 -7.80
N LYS A 369 0.60 3.49 -8.96
CA LYS A 369 1.14 3.89 -10.26
C LYS A 369 0.03 4.62 -11.01
N ILE A 370 0.30 5.85 -11.43
CA ILE A 370 -0.61 6.65 -12.24
C ILE A 370 -0.01 6.75 -13.64
N GLU A 371 -0.58 6.04 -14.59
CA GLU A 371 -0.16 6.05 -16.01
C GLU A 371 -1.03 6.96 -16.86
N LYS A 372 -2.32 7.05 -16.51
CA LYS A 372 -3.28 7.91 -17.21
C LYS A 372 -4.21 8.60 -16.22
N ILE A 373 -4.74 9.72 -16.63
CA ILE A 373 -5.79 10.46 -15.91
C ILE A 373 -6.90 10.75 -16.93
N GLU A 374 -8.16 10.68 -16.50
CA GLU A 374 -9.36 10.91 -17.34
C GLU A 374 -10.01 12.25 -16.97
#